data_d0385a5e17f21eed77914a80fb3a56ee
#
_entry.id   d0385a5e17f21eed77914a80fb3a56ee
#
_cell.length_a   1.000
_cell.length_b   1.000
_cell.length_c   1.000
_cell.angle_alpha   90.00
_cell.angle_beta   90.00
_cell.angle_gamma   90.00
#
_symmetry.space_group_name_H-M   'P 1'
#
loop_
_entity.id
_entity.type
_entity.pdbx_description
1 polymer ?
#
loop_
_entity_poly.entity_id
_entity_poly.type
_entity_poly.pdbx_seq_one_letter_code
_entity_poly.pdbx_strand_id
1 'polypeptide(L)'
;MNTPLRAVHYLNQFFAGIGGEEQAHVGVSVRDGAVGPGRALQTALGDAGVIVATLVCGDNFMSERPEEALRTIAGEMARLAPDVVVAGPAFGSGRYGLACAEVCRAAREQGIPAVTAMHAENPGATSFRREVVIVPTGDSALSMAPALTNLARFALQLGRGEELGPAELAGYLPQGQRRVHDRGRPGYERALDMLLAKLHGRPFVTEVPYNAPEQVRPAPPVADLARARIAMVTTGGLVRKGNPERQSAANAMRYHRHSVASLESLSPADWEAFHAGYFNHIVNRNPNYILPLSFLRELEGEGRIGRVHTEIYALPGVSTPVAASRELGRAIAQDLKNAGVDGALLVAT
;
A
#
# COMPACT_ATOMS: atom_id res chain seq x y z
N MET A 1 -36.86 -19.18 -6.08
CA MET A 1 -35.98 -18.10 -5.51
C MET A 1 -34.60 -18.70 -5.44
N ASN A 2 -33.59 -18.04 -6.03
CA ASN A 2 -32.21 -18.51 -5.91
C ASN A 2 -31.75 -18.33 -4.47
N THR A 3 -31.11 -19.34 -3.90
CA THR A 3 -30.48 -19.27 -2.58
C THR A 3 -29.44 -18.13 -2.58
N PRO A 4 -29.43 -17.24 -1.58
CA PRO A 4 -28.40 -16.19 -1.51
C PRO A 4 -27.00 -16.80 -1.46
N LEU A 5 -26.05 -16.19 -2.18
CA LEU A 5 -24.64 -16.58 -2.14
C LEU A 5 -24.05 -16.33 -0.75
N ARG A 6 -23.31 -17.30 -0.25
CA ARG A 6 -22.63 -17.23 1.04
C ARG A 6 -21.24 -16.62 0.85
N ALA A 7 -21.04 -15.42 1.33
CA ALA A 7 -19.76 -14.72 1.26
C ALA A 7 -19.02 -14.76 2.60
N VAL A 8 -17.72 -14.96 2.57
CA VAL A 8 -16.82 -14.68 3.69
C VAL A 8 -16.06 -13.39 3.39
N HIS A 9 -16.03 -12.47 4.34
CA HIS A 9 -15.33 -11.20 4.22
C HIS A 9 -14.06 -11.19 5.06
N TYR A 10 -12.93 -10.75 4.48
CA TYR A 10 -11.66 -10.60 5.20
C TYR A 10 -11.35 -9.12 5.44
N LEU A 11 -11.02 -8.78 6.68
CA LEU A 11 -10.64 -7.43 7.12
C LEU A 11 -9.37 -7.46 8.00
N ASN A 12 -8.64 -6.36 8.01
CA ASN A 12 -7.63 -6.15 9.05
C ASN A 12 -8.26 -5.63 10.36
N GLN A 13 -7.44 -5.51 11.41
CA GLN A 13 -7.84 -5.02 12.73
C GLN A 13 -8.48 -3.63 12.69
N PHE A 14 -7.99 -2.75 11.83
CA PHE A 14 -8.47 -1.36 11.72
C PHE A 14 -9.89 -1.31 11.17
N PHE A 15 -10.13 -1.92 10.02
CA PHE A 15 -11.47 -1.94 9.40
C PHE A 15 -12.46 -2.82 10.17
N ALA A 16 -11.98 -3.80 10.93
CA ALA A 16 -12.83 -4.58 11.82
C ALA A 16 -13.17 -3.85 13.14
N GLY A 17 -12.65 -2.64 13.37
CA GLY A 17 -12.93 -1.83 14.55
C GLY A 17 -12.30 -2.36 15.84
N ILE A 18 -11.19 -3.13 15.73
CA ILE A 18 -10.44 -3.62 16.91
C ILE A 18 -9.51 -2.53 17.44
N GLY A 19 -8.85 -1.79 16.55
CA GLY A 19 -7.92 -0.72 16.87
C GLY A 19 -7.04 -0.34 15.70
N GLY A 20 -6.12 0.59 15.92
CA GLY A 20 -5.16 1.07 14.94
C GLY A 20 -3.91 0.18 14.85
N GLU A 21 -2.77 0.81 14.63
CA GLU A 21 -1.47 0.12 14.51
C GLU A 21 -1.05 -0.60 15.80
N GLU A 22 -1.49 -0.10 16.95
CA GLU A 22 -1.24 -0.72 18.26
C GLU A 22 -1.90 -2.10 18.40
N GLN A 23 -2.90 -2.40 17.58
CA GLN A 23 -3.58 -3.69 17.52
C GLN A 23 -3.20 -4.53 16.30
N ALA A 24 -2.20 -4.11 15.51
CA ALA A 24 -1.81 -4.79 14.29
C ALA A 24 -1.20 -6.19 14.51
N HIS A 25 -0.92 -6.58 15.74
CA HIS A 25 -0.38 -7.88 16.13
C HIS A 25 -1.44 -8.94 16.50
N VAL A 26 -2.74 -8.57 16.48
CA VAL A 26 -3.82 -9.53 16.82
C VAL A 26 -3.88 -10.69 15.83
N GLY A 27 -4.00 -11.90 16.36
CA GLY A 27 -4.12 -13.12 15.57
C GLY A 27 -5.44 -13.19 14.78
N VAL A 28 -5.56 -14.27 14.01
CA VAL A 28 -6.79 -14.54 13.25
C VAL A 28 -7.98 -14.76 14.18
N SER A 29 -9.08 -14.11 13.89
CA SER A 29 -10.36 -14.31 14.58
C SER A 29 -11.52 -14.31 13.58
N VAL A 30 -12.60 -14.98 13.96
CA VAL A 30 -13.82 -15.08 13.17
C VAL A 30 -14.93 -14.33 13.89
N ARG A 31 -15.71 -13.55 13.14
CA ARG A 31 -16.91 -12.87 13.64
C ARG A 31 -18.10 -13.24 12.77
N ASP A 32 -19.22 -13.49 13.38
CA ASP A 32 -20.45 -13.81 12.66
C ASP A 32 -20.94 -12.60 11.86
N GLY A 33 -21.31 -12.85 10.61
CA GLY A 33 -21.89 -11.86 9.72
C GLY A 33 -20.95 -10.73 9.31
N ALA A 34 -21.52 -9.59 8.99
CA ALA A 34 -20.85 -8.43 8.44
C ALA A 34 -20.39 -7.46 9.53
N VAL A 35 -19.10 -7.09 9.56
CA VAL A 35 -18.49 -6.11 10.48
C VAL A 35 -17.87 -4.95 9.71
N GLY A 36 -17.74 -3.80 10.35
CA GLY A 36 -17.11 -2.62 9.77
C GLY A 36 -17.67 -2.27 8.38
N PRO A 37 -16.82 -2.07 7.35
CA PRO A 37 -17.27 -1.80 5.99
C PRO A 37 -18.04 -2.99 5.37
N GLY A 38 -17.94 -4.19 5.94
CA GLY A 38 -18.74 -5.34 5.54
C GLY A 38 -20.23 -5.10 5.63
N ARG A 39 -20.71 -4.21 6.52
CA ARG A 39 -22.14 -3.85 6.60
C ARG A 39 -22.62 -3.13 5.33
N ALA A 40 -21.80 -2.23 4.79
CA ALA A 40 -22.11 -1.57 3.53
C ALA A 40 -21.93 -2.54 2.33
N LEU A 41 -20.98 -3.46 2.41
CA LEU A 41 -20.84 -4.55 1.43
C LEU A 41 -22.09 -5.44 1.44
N GLN A 42 -22.61 -5.82 2.62
CA GLN A 42 -23.85 -6.57 2.74
C GLN A 42 -25.03 -5.83 2.12
N THR A 43 -25.12 -4.52 2.34
CA THR A 43 -26.16 -3.69 1.68
C THR A 43 -26.01 -3.72 0.16
N ALA A 44 -24.78 -3.69 -0.36
CA ALA A 44 -24.53 -3.74 -1.80
C ALA A 44 -24.79 -5.14 -2.42
N LEU A 45 -24.64 -6.22 -1.64
CA LEU A 45 -24.99 -7.59 -2.07
C LEU A 45 -26.53 -7.77 -2.14
N GLY A 46 -27.28 -7.02 -1.33
CA GLY A 46 -28.74 -7.13 -1.26
C GLY A 46 -29.22 -8.52 -0.91
N ASP A 47 -30.35 -8.94 -1.49
CA ASP A 47 -30.92 -10.29 -1.31
C ASP A 47 -30.16 -11.38 -2.10
N ALA A 48 -29.22 -10.98 -2.95
CA ALA A 48 -28.48 -11.92 -3.81
C ALA A 48 -27.32 -12.58 -3.08
N GLY A 49 -26.85 -12.05 -1.94
CA GLY A 49 -25.75 -12.62 -1.18
C GLY A 49 -25.80 -12.26 0.29
N VAL A 50 -25.21 -13.10 1.13
CA VAL A 50 -25.11 -12.89 2.59
C VAL A 50 -23.67 -13.09 3.05
N ILE A 51 -23.15 -12.15 3.82
CA ILE A 51 -21.87 -12.30 4.53
C ILE A 51 -22.13 -13.19 5.75
N VAL A 52 -21.70 -14.44 5.67
CA VAL A 52 -21.91 -15.42 6.74
C VAL A 52 -20.91 -15.24 7.88
N ALA A 53 -19.71 -14.77 7.58
CA ALA A 53 -18.68 -14.48 8.57
C ALA A 53 -17.69 -13.44 8.05
N THR A 54 -17.04 -12.73 9.00
CA THR A 54 -15.88 -11.87 8.75
C THR A 54 -14.66 -12.47 9.43
N LEU A 55 -13.62 -12.77 8.64
CA LEU A 55 -12.30 -13.15 9.11
C LEU A 55 -11.50 -11.88 9.39
N VAL A 56 -10.88 -11.79 10.54
CA VAL A 56 -10.07 -10.63 10.93
C VAL A 56 -8.67 -11.08 11.31
N CYS A 57 -7.65 -10.37 10.81
CA CYS A 57 -6.26 -10.61 11.17
C CYS A 57 -5.52 -9.28 11.26
N GLY A 58 -4.62 -9.15 12.21
CA GLY A 58 -3.75 -8.00 12.34
C GLY A 58 -2.72 -7.93 11.21
N ASP A 59 -2.45 -6.73 10.71
CA ASP A 59 -1.50 -6.52 9.60
C ASP A 59 -0.08 -6.99 9.95
N ASN A 60 0.38 -6.78 11.21
CA ASN A 60 1.67 -7.29 11.67
C ASN A 60 1.64 -8.81 11.83
N PHE A 61 0.58 -9.38 12.42
CA PHE A 61 0.47 -10.83 12.58
C PHE A 61 0.53 -11.53 11.21
N MET A 62 -0.21 -11.02 10.21
CA MET A 62 -0.16 -11.56 8.86
C MET A 62 1.23 -11.45 8.23
N SER A 63 1.93 -10.34 8.41
CA SER A 63 3.25 -10.12 7.81
C SER A 63 4.39 -10.84 8.51
N GLU A 64 4.28 -11.06 9.83
CA GLU A 64 5.32 -11.70 10.64
C GLU A 64 5.16 -13.23 10.71
N ARG A 65 3.93 -13.72 10.59
CA ARG A 65 3.55 -15.14 10.67
C ARG A 65 2.60 -15.55 9.54
N PRO A 66 2.97 -15.31 8.28
CA PRO A 66 2.07 -15.52 7.14
C PRO A 66 1.58 -16.97 7.04
N GLU A 67 2.45 -17.96 7.27
CA GLU A 67 2.07 -19.36 7.18
C GLU A 67 1.05 -19.78 8.27
N GLU A 68 1.20 -19.26 9.48
CA GLU A 68 0.27 -19.51 10.58
C GLU A 68 -1.08 -18.85 10.32
N ALA A 69 -1.06 -17.58 9.92
CA ALA A 69 -2.25 -16.80 9.61
C ALA A 69 -3.04 -17.41 8.45
N LEU A 70 -2.37 -17.69 7.33
CA LEU A 70 -3.02 -18.26 6.14
C LEU A 70 -3.54 -19.67 6.38
N ARG A 71 -2.82 -20.50 7.15
CA ARG A 71 -3.31 -21.86 7.53
C ARG A 71 -4.60 -21.76 8.34
N THR A 72 -4.66 -20.84 9.31
CA THR A 72 -5.87 -20.62 10.12
C THR A 72 -7.02 -20.10 9.27
N ILE A 73 -6.77 -19.10 8.43
CA ILE A 73 -7.76 -18.51 7.50
C ILE A 73 -8.28 -19.59 6.54
N ALA A 74 -7.38 -20.39 5.98
CA ALA A 74 -7.74 -21.48 5.07
C ALA A 74 -8.61 -22.54 5.75
N GLY A 75 -8.29 -22.91 7.00
CA GLY A 75 -9.12 -23.82 7.80
C GLY A 75 -10.52 -23.26 8.07
N GLU A 76 -10.64 -21.97 8.37
CA GLU A 76 -11.93 -21.34 8.57
C GLU A 76 -12.74 -21.22 7.27
N MET A 77 -12.11 -20.93 6.14
CA MET A 77 -12.77 -20.95 4.83
C MET A 77 -13.32 -22.35 4.50
N ALA A 78 -12.53 -23.39 4.73
CA ALA A 78 -12.96 -24.78 4.54
C ALA A 78 -14.16 -25.14 5.45
N ARG A 79 -14.14 -24.72 6.73
CA ARG A 79 -15.24 -24.93 7.67
C ARG A 79 -16.52 -24.18 7.31
N LEU A 80 -16.37 -22.94 6.87
CA LEU A 80 -17.51 -22.06 6.53
C LEU A 80 -18.11 -22.39 5.17
N ALA A 81 -17.35 -23.02 4.29
CA ALA A 81 -17.73 -23.39 2.93
C ALA A 81 -18.46 -22.26 2.19
N PRO A 82 -17.83 -21.10 1.97
CA PRO A 82 -18.46 -20.00 1.26
C PRO A 82 -18.47 -20.24 -0.25
N ASP A 83 -19.43 -19.61 -0.94
CA ASP A 83 -19.48 -19.56 -2.40
C ASP A 83 -18.48 -18.56 -2.97
N VAL A 84 -18.08 -17.56 -2.16
CA VAL A 84 -17.12 -16.53 -2.56
C VAL A 84 -16.42 -15.91 -1.35
N VAL A 85 -15.15 -15.54 -1.53
CA VAL A 85 -14.37 -14.77 -0.56
C VAL A 85 -14.18 -13.35 -1.08
N VAL A 86 -14.42 -12.36 -0.21
CA VAL A 86 -14.18 -10.94 -0.48
C VAL A 86 -13.14 -10.44 0.51
N ALA A 87 -12.03 -9.89 0.04
CA ALA A 87 -11.00 -9.33 0.90
C ALA A 87 -10.88 -7.80 0.72
N GLY A 88 -10.82 -7.06 1.79
CA GLY A 88 -10.67 -5.61 1.71
C GLY A 88 -11.98 -4.81 1.70
N PRO A 89 -11.96 -3.57 1.14
CA PRO A 89 -10.93 -2.97 0.27
C PRO A 89 -9.70 -2.47 1.03
N ALA A 90 -8.54 -2.54 0.39
CA ALA A 90 -7.26 -2.21 1.02
C ALA A 90 -6.68 -0.83 0.60
N PHE A 91 -7.19 -0.23 -0.47
CA PHE A 91 -6.73 1.06 -0.98
C PHE A 91 -5.20 1.12 -1.18
N GLY A 92 -4.54 2.17 -0.70
CA GLY A 92 -3.08 2.33 -0.72
C GLY A 92 -2.33 1.62 0.42
N SER A 93 -3.01 0.93 1.35
CA SER A 93 -2.36 0.26 2.48
C SER A 93 -1.57 -0.98 2.04
N GLY A 94 -0.24 -0.90 2.03
CA GLY A 94 0.64 -1.91 1.45
C GLY A 94 0.56 -3.28 2.13
N ARG A 95 0.70 -3.36 3.46
CA ARG A 95 0.60 -4.63 4.22
C ARG A 95 -0.79 -5.25 4.09
N TYR A 96 -1.83 -4.43 4.26
CA TYR A 96 -3.19 -4.91 4.14
C TYR A 96 -3.54 -5.35 2.72
N GLY A 97 -3.03 -4.67 1.69
CA GLY A 97 -3.21 -5.08 0.29
C GLY A 97 -2.55 -6.42 -0.01
N LEU A 98 -1.31 -6.64 0.49
CA LEU A 98 -0.65 -7.95 0.41
C LEU A 98 -1.49 -9.02 1.12
N ALA A 99 -1.93 -8.77 2.35
CA ALA A 99 -2.78 -9.69 3.11
C ALA A 99 -4.07 -10.05 2.36
N CYS A 100 -4.78 -9.06 1.80
CA CYS A 100 -5.98 -9.29 1.00
C CYS A 100 -5.72 -10.16 -0.22
N ALA A 101 -4.62 -9.92 -0.92
CA ALA A 101 -4.26 -10.70 -2.10
C ALA A 101 -3.87 -12.16 -1.73
N GLU A 102 -3.11 -12.34 -0.66
CA GLU A 102 -2.74 -13.66 -0.13
C GLU A 102 -3.98 -14.47 0.31
N VAL A 103 -4.94 -13.84 0.98
CA VAL A 103 -6.20 -14.48 1.37
C VAL A 103 -7.01 -14.89 0.15
N CYS A 104 -7.11 -14.04 -0.88
CA CYS A 104 -7.77 -14.39 -2.12
C CYS A 104 -7.05 -15.54 -2.86
N ARG A 105 -5.72 -15.58 -2.85
CA ARG A 105 -4.94 -16.67 -3.41
C ARG A 105 -5.23 -17.98 -2.67
N ALA A 106 -5.19 -17.97 -1.33
CA ALA A 106 -5.48 -19.13 -0.51
C ALA A 106 -6.91 -19.66 -0.71
N ALA A 107 -7.90 -18.77 -0.92
CA ALA A 107 -9.27 -19.18 -1.27
C ALA A 107 -9.30 -19.90 -2.62
N ARG A 108 -8.62 -19.35 -3.62
CA ARG A 108 -8.58 -19.96 -4.97
C ARG A 108 -7.87 -21.31 -5.00
N GLU A 109 -6.84 -21.51 -4.17
CA GLU A 109 -6.18 -22.80 -4.00
C GLU A 109 -7.14 -23.88 -3.47
N GLN A 110 -8.18 -23.47 -2.75
CA GLN A 110 -9.28 -24.35 -2.31
C GLN A 110 -10.45 -24.45 -3.31
N GLY A 111 -10.31 -23.83 -4.50
CA GLY A 111 -11.39 -23.78 -5.49
C GLY A 111 -12.49 -22.78 -5.17
N ILE A 112 -12.32 -21.90 -4.17
CA ILE A 112 -13.30 -20.89 -3.79
C ILE A 112 -13.02 -19.61 -4.59
N PRO A 113 -14.00 -19.10 -5.37
CA PRO A 113 -13.88 -17.80 -6.04
C PRO A 113 -13.55 -16.68 -5.05
N ALA A 114 -12.66 -15.75 -5.47
CA ALA A 114 -12.24 -14.69 -4.57
C ALA A 114 -11.98 -13.37 -5.32
N VAL A 115 -12.25 -12.25 -4.65
CA VAL A 115 -12.05 -10.90 -5.16
C VAL A 115 -11.55 -9.97 -4.07
N THR A 116 -10.66 -9.06 -4.45
CA THR A 116 -10.21 -7.96 -3.57
C THR A 116 -10.25 -6.62 -4.31
N ALA A 117 -10.09 -5.53 -3.56
CA ALA A 117 -10.03 -4.19 -4.12
C ALA A 117 -8.90 -3.39 -3.49
N MET A 118 -8.08 -2.74 -4.32
CA MET A 118 -6.96 -1.90 -3.87
C MET A 118 -6.48 -0.95 -4.97
N HIS A 119 -5.65 0.00 -4.60
CA HIS A 119 -5.00 0.90 -5.56
C HIS A 119 -4.09 0.11 -6.52
N ALA A 120 -4.01 0.55 -7.77
CA ALA A 120 -3.26 -0.17 -8.81
C ALA A 120 -1.75 -0.30 -8.51
N GLU A 121 -1.20 0.64 -7.76
CA GLU A 121 0.20 0.63 -7.31
C GLU A 121 0.42 -0.06 -5.95
N ASN A 122 -0.65 -0.59 -5.34
CA ASN A 122 -0.51 -1.35 -4.10
C ASN A 122 0.40 -2.56 -4.32
N PRO A 123 1.33 -2.88 -3.38
CA PRO A 123 2.18 -4.07 -3.47
C PRO A 123 1.41 -5.37 -3.70
N GLY A 124 0.22 -5.52 -3.11
CA GLY A 124 -0.68 -6.65 -3.36
C GLY A 124 -1.12 -6.74 -4.83
N ALA A 125 -1.41 -5.59 -5.46
CA ALA A 125 -1.76 -5.56 -6.87
C ALA A 125 -0.56 -5.88 -7.77
N THR A 126 0.59 -5.31 -7.50
CA THR A 126 1.81 -5.56 -8.29
C THR A 126 2.26 -7.02 -8.22
N SER A 127 2.15 -7.65 -7.06
CA SER A 127 2.61 -9.03 -6.83
C SER A 127 1.60 -10.07 -7.31
N PHE A 128 0.30 -9.86 -7.10
CA PHE A 128 -0.72 -10.91 -7.25
C PHE A 128 -1.75 -10.68 -8.35
N ARG A 129 -1.74 -9.57 -9.09
CA ARG A 129 -2.74 -9.29 -10.13
C ARG A 129 -2.89 -10.37 -11.21
N ARG A 130 -1.89 -11.23 -11.39
CA ARG A 130 -1.97 -12.35 -12.35
C ARG A 130 -2.78 -13.52 -11.82
N GLU A 131 -2.88 -13.64 -10.51
CA GLU A 131 -3.47 -14.77 -9.82
C GLU A 131 -4.84 -14.43 -9.20
N VAL A 132 -5.08 -13.16 -8.86
CA VAL A 132 -6.26 -12.73 -8.12
C VAL A 132 -7.03 -11.67 -8.89
N VAL A 133 -8.36 -11.71 -8.79
CA VAL A 133 -9.21 -10.63 -9.33
C VAL A 133 -9.15 -9.43 -8.40
N ILE A 134 -8.62 -8.32 -8.92
CA ILE A 134 -8.42 -7.08 -8.15
C ILE A 134 -9.21 -5.94 -8.79
N VAL A 135 -10.12 -5.36 -8.04
CA VAL A 135 -10.89 -4.18 -8.43
C VAL A 135 -10.07 -2.92 -8.10
N PRO A 136 -9.80 -2.05 -9.07
CA PRO A 136 -9.06 -0.82 -8.78
C PRO A 136 -9.86 0.13 -7.89
N THR A 137 -9.15 0.76 -6.93
CA THR A 137 -9.70 1.81 -6.06
C THR A 137 -8.85 3.08 -6.14
N GLY A 138 -9.34 4.18 -5.56
CA GLY A 138 -8.48 5.28 -5.16
C GLY A 138 -7.47 4.84 -4.09
N ASP A 139 -6.57 5.75 -3.72
CA ASP A 139 -5.50 5.52 -2.76
C ASP A 139 -5.97 5.49 -1.29
N SER A 140 -7.14 6.05 -1.01
CA SER A 140 -7.65 6.23 0.35
C SER A 140 -9.09 5.75 0.53
N ALA A 141 -9.50 5.62 1.80
CA ALA A 141 -10.86 5.21 2.19
C ALA A 141 -11.97 6.20 1.77
N LEU A 142 -11.63 7.36 1.19
CA LEU A 142 -12.62 8.25 0.57
C LEU A 142 -13.35 7.58 -0.60
N SER A 143 -12.73 6.58 -1.24
CA SER A 143 -13.36 5.76 -2.30
C SER A 143 -14.05 4.49 -1.77
N MET A 144 -14.38 4.41 -0.48
CA MET A 144 -15.00 3.22 0.14
C MET A 144 -16.31 2.80 -0.55
N ALA A 145 -17.26 3.70 -0.72
CA ALA A 145 -18.57 3.35 -1.27
C ALA A 145 -18.50 2.75 -2.68
N PRO A 146 -17.83 3.37 -3.68
CA PRO A 146 -17.69 2.76 -5.00
C PRO A 146 -16.86 1.46 -4.96
N ALA A 147 -15.86 1.33 -4.09
CA ALA A 147 -15.09 0.10 -3.94
C ALA A 147 -15.97 -1.07 -3.49
N LEU A 148 -16.81 -0.87 -2.47
CA LEU A 148 -17.71 -1.90 -1.96
C LEU A 148 -18.80 -2.28 -2.97
N THR A 149 -19.36 -1.32 -3.71
CA THR A 149 -20.33 -1.59 -4.78
C THR A 149 -19.73 -2.46 -5.86
N ASN A 150 -18.50 -2.17 -6.28
CA ASN A 150 -17.80 -2.98 -7.27
C ASN A 150 -17.42 -4.36 -6.71
N LEU A 151 -16.94 -4.44 -5.46
CA LEU A 151 -16.65 -5.72 -4.81
C LEU A 151 -17.89 -6.61 -4.75
N ALA A 152 -19.07 -6.06 -4.39
CA ALA A 152 -20.32 -6.81 -4.38
C ALA A 152 -20.68 -7.35 -5.77
N ARG A 153 -20.56 -6.52 -6.81
CA ARG A 153 -20.82 -6.92 -8.19
C ARG A 153 -19.95 -8.09 -8.60
N PHE A 154 -18.63 -7.99 -8.39
CA PHE A 154 -17.69 -9.07 -8.74
C PHE A 154 -17.87 -10.30 -7.86
N ALA A 155 -18.16 -10.15 -6.58
CA ALA A 155 -18.43 -11.29 -5.70
C ALA A 155 -19.64 -12.10 -6.18
N LEU A 156 -20.74 -11.43 -6.54
CA LEU A 156 -21.93 -12.08 -7.06
C LEU A 156 -21.66 -12.79 -8.40
N GLN A 157 -20.92 -12.14 -9.29
CA GLN A 157 -20.58 -12.70 -10.59
C GLN A 157 -19.69 -13.94 -10.46
N LEU A 158 -18.62 -13.84 -9.68
CA LEU A 158 -17.69 -14.94 -9.43
C LEU A 158 -18.34 -16.10 -8.67
N GLY A 159 -19.13 -15.79 -7.62
CA GLY A 159 -19.82 -16.82 -6.83
C GLY A 159 -20.88 -17.58 -7.62
N ARG A 160 -21.39 -17.01 -8.69
CA ARG A 160 -22.30 -17.70 -9.65
C ARG A 160 -21.56 -18.48 -10.74
N GLY A 161 -20.23 -18.45 -10.76
CA GLY A 161 -19.44 -19.06 -11.81
C GLY A 161 -19.54 -18.34 -13.17
N GLU A 162 -19.97 -17.09 -13.18
CA GLU A 162 -20.08 -16.29 -14.40
C GLU A 162 -18.68 -15.87 -14.88
N GLU A 163 -18.44 -15.97 -16.19
CA GLU A 163 -17.19 -15.52 -16.77
C GLU A 163 -17.03 -14.00 -16.68
N LEU A 164 -15.84 -13.57 -16.24
CA LEU A 164 -15.47 -12.17 -16.30
C LEU A 164 -15.07 -11.80 -17.74
N GLY A 165 -15.65 -10.74 -18.27
CA GLY A 165 -15.25 -10.17 -19.54
C GLY A 165 -13.80 -9.65 -19.52
N PRO A 166 -13.32 -9.04 -20.63
CA PRO A 166 -12.02 -8.38 -20.67
C PRO A 166 -11.88 -7.35 -19.55
N ALA A 167 -10.73 -7.31 -18.89
CA ALA A 167 -10.49 -6.45 -17.72
C ALA A 167 -10.83 -4.97 -17.95
N GLU A 168 -10.51 -4.47 -19.15
CA GLU A 168 -10.79 -3.10 -19.57
C GLU A 168 -12.30 -2.78 -19.58
N LEU A 169 -13.14 -3.72 -19.98
CA LEU A 169 -14.60 -3.55 -20.03
C LEU A 169 -15.27 -3.89 -18.72
N ALA A 170 -14.77 -4.94 -18.04
CA ALA A 170 -15.32 -5.40 -16.77
C ALA A 170 -14.93 -4.52 -15.59
N GLY A 171 -13.78 -3.84 -15.64
CA GLY A 171 -13.33 -2.87 -14.62
C GLY A 171 -12.52 -3.51 -13.49
N TYR A 172 -11.76 -4.58 -13.75
CA TYR A 172 -10.75 -5.12 -12.83
C TYR A 172 -9.34 -4.93 -13.38
N LEU A 173 -8.30 -5.06 -12.56
CA LEU A 173 -6.92 -4.91 -13.01
C LEU A 173 -6.51 -6.01 -13.98
N PRO A 174 -5.85 -5.69 -15.10
CA PRO A 174 -5.43 -6.70 -16.07
C PRO A 174 -4.53 -7.76 -15.45
N GLN A 175 -4.87 -9.03 -15.65
CA GLN A 175 -4.14 -10.20 -15.14
C GLN A 175 -2.97 -10.64 -16.03
N GLY A 176 -2.67 -9.89 -17.10
CA GLY A 176 -1.64 -10.26 -18.07
C GLY A 176 -2.02 -11.39 -19.01
N GLN A 177 -3.25 -11.90 -18.93
CA GLN A 177 -3.78 -12.86 -19.90
C GLN A 177 -4.17 -12.13 -21.18
N ARG A 178 -3.60 -12.53 -22.30
CA ARG A 178 -4.00 -12.00 -23.60
C ARG A 178 -5.31 -12.66 -24.02
N ARG A 179 -6.39 -11.89 -24.01
CA ARG A 179 -7.64 -12.26 -24.66
C ARG A 179 -7.71 -11.56 -26.00
N VAL A 180 -8.15 -12.26 -27.02
CA VAL A 180 -8.42 -11.63 -28.33
C VAL A 180 -9.57 -10.66 -28.12
N HIS A 181 -9.30 -9.39 -28.33
CA HIS A 181 -10.30 -8.32 -28.30
C HIS A 181 -10.33 -7.68 -29.68
N ASP A 182 -11.39 -7.89 -30.42
CA ASP A 182 -11.58 -7.30 -31.72
C ASP A 182 -12.10 -5.86 -31.56
N ARG A 183 -11.25 -4.89 -31.83
CA ARG A 183 -11.60 -3.46 -31.93
C ARG A 183 -11.82 -3.04 -33.39
N GLY A 184 -12.10 -3.98 -34.29
CA GLY A 184 -12.25 -3.74 -35.70
C GLY A 184 -10.95 -3.50 -36.48
N ARG A 185 -9.84 -3.20 -35.73
CA ARG A 185 -8.49 -3.03 -36.31
C ARG A 185 -7.45 -3.63 -35.38
N PRO A 186 -6.48 -4.41 -35.91
CA PRO A 186 -5.38 -4.95 -35.11
C PRO A 186 -4.58 -3.88 -34.36
N GLY A 187 -4.04 -4.22 -33.18
CA GLY A 187 -3.26 -3.29 -32.37
C GLY A 187 -2.01 -2.75 -33.08
N TYR A 188 -1.37 -3.55 -33.93
CA TYR A 188 -0.20 -3.11 -34.68
C TYR A 188 -0.53 -2.03 -35.73
N GLU A 189 -1.71 -2.07 -36.36
CA GLU A 189 -2.15 -1.03 -37.29
C GLU A 189 -2.40 0.29 -36.56
N ARG A 190 -3.05 0.23 -35.39
CA ARG A 190 -3.28 1.43 -34.57
C ARG A 190 -1.97 2.02 -34.06
N ALA A 191 -1.01 1.17 -33.65
CA ALA A 191 0.33 1.62 -33.25
C ALA A 191 1.09 2.27 -34.40
N LEU A 192 0.99 1.72 -35.62
CA LEU A 192 1.59 2.28 -36.81
C LEU A 192 1.01 3.65 -37.16
N ASP A 193 -0.31 3.80 -37.09
CA ASP A 193 -0.99 5.10 -37.32
C ASP A 193 -0.52 6.17 -36.33
N MET A 194 -0.39 5.80 -35.03
CA MET A 194 0.14 6.71 -34.02
C MET A 194 1.60 7.11 -34.33
N LEU A 195 2.43 6.14 -34.72
CA LEU A 195 3.82 6.40 -35.12
C LEU A 195 3.91 7.33 -36.30
N LEU A 196 3.15 7.06 -37.35
CA LEU A 196 3.11 7.91 -38.57
C LEU A 196 2.58 9.32 -38.26
N ALA A 197 1.57 9.44 -37.42
CA ALA A 197 1.08 10.74 -36.96
C ALA A 197 2.16 11.53 -36.23
N LYS A 198 2.89 10.87 -35.33
CA LYS A 198 4.01 11.46 -34.58
C LYS A 198 5.15 11.90 -35.49
N LEU A 199 5.53 11.07 -36.46
CA LEU A 199 6.61 11.37 -37.41
C LEU A 199 6.26 12.56 -38.32
N HIS A 200 4.98 12.71 -38.68
CA HIS A 200 4.51 13.80 -39.52
C HIS A 200 4.03 15.04 -38.74
N GLY A 201 4.27 15.09 -37.41
CA GLY A 201 3.83 16.21 -36.56
C GLY A 201 2.31 16.39 -36.47
N ARG A 202 1.52 15.35 -36.80
CA ARG A 202 0.05 15.38 -36.73
C ARG A 202 -0.46 15.06 -35.34
N PRO A 203 -1.58 15.63 -34.91
CA PRO A 203 -2.20 15.25 -33.64
C PRO A 203 -2.55 13.75 -33.60
N PHE A 204 -2.32 13.12 -32.46
CA PHE A 204 -2.74 11.74 -32.20
C PHE A 204 -3.13 11.59 -30.73
N VAL A 205 -3.96 10.58 -30.42
CA VAL A 205 -4.36 10.23 -29.07
C VAL A 205 -3.71 8.88 -28.73
N THR A 206 -2.98 8.83 -27.64
CA THR A 206 -2.44 7.56 -27.13
C THR A 206 -3.54 6.72 -26.48
N GLU A 207 -3.56 5.42 -26.77
CA GLU A 207 -4.49 4.48 -26.14
C GLU A 207 -4.15 4.22 -24.65
N VAL A 208 -2.90 4.46 -24.29
CA VAL A 208 -2.44 4.38 -22.90
C VAL A 208 -2.10 5.79 -22.44
N PRO A 209 -2.95 6.42 -21.62
CA PRO A 209 -2.66 7.75 -21.10
C PRO A 209 -1.39 7.69 -20.25
N TYR A 210 -0.43 8.53 -20.57
CA TYR A 210 0.80 8.67 -19.80
C TYR A 210 0.72 9.99 -19.02
N ASN A 211 0.53 9.87 -17.73
CA ASN A 211 0.67 10.99 -16.80
C ASN A 211 2.16 11.15 -16.48
N ALA A 212 2.84 12.00 -17.23
CA ALA A 212 4.23 12.31 -16.96
C ALA A 212 4.37 12.92 -15.55
N PRO A 213 5.24 12.37 -14.69
CA PRO A 213 5.53 13.02 -13.41
C PRO A 213 6.14 14.41 -13.68
N GLU A 214 5.89 15.35 -12.78
CA GLU A 214 6.49 16.66 -12.85
C GLU A 214 8.02 16.53 -12.83
N GLN A 215 8.68 17.14 -13.82
CA GLN A 215 10.15 17.16 -13.84
C GLN A 215 10.67 18.20 -12.85
N VAL A 216 11.37 17.73 -11.83
CA VAL A 216 12.08 18.58 -10.89
C VAL A 216 13.52 18.71 -11.35
N ARG A 217 14.01 19.94 -11.53
CA ARG A 217 15.43 20.17 -11.85
C ARG A 217 16.29 19.69 -10.69
N PRO A 218 17.32 18.86 -10.94
CA PRO A 218 18.29 18.49 -9.90
C PRO A 218 18.90 19.73 -9.25
N ALA A 219 19.12 19.68 -7.95
CA ALA A 219 19.93 20.69 -7.26
C ALA A 219 21.39 20.64 -7.78
N PRO A 220 22.14 21.75 -7.70
CA PRO A 220 23.58 21.72 -7.93
C PRO A 220 24.24 20.66 -7.03
N PRO A 221 25.31 19.99 -7.50
CA PRO A 221 26.07 19.07 -6.67
C PRO A 221 26.67 19.77 -5.45
N VAL A 222 26.79 19.04 -4.34
CA VAL A 222 27.55 19.53 -3.18
C VAL A 222 29.01 19.66 -3.56
N ALA A 223 29.55 20.86 -3.47
CA ALA A 223 30.89 21.18 -4.00
C ALA A 223 32.01 20.42 -3.27
N ASP A 224 31.89 20.26 -1.94
CA ASP A 224 32.88 19.56 -1.11
C ASP A 224 32.17 18.76 -0.02
N LEU A 225 32.07 17.47 -0.24
CA LEU A 225 31.41 16.55 0.72
C LEU A 225 32.18 16.45 2.03
N ALA A 226 33.51 16.52 2.01
CA ALA A 226 34.35 16.42 3.22
C ALA A 226 34.12 17.61 4.19
N ARG A 227 33.52 18.67 3.72
CA ARG A 227 33.16 19.87 4.54
C ARG A 227 31.65 20.02 4.74
N ALA A 228 30.84 19.23 4.03
CA ALA A 228 29.39 19.37 3.99
C ALA A 228 28.72 18.87 5.27
N ARG A 229 27.67 19.58 5.66
CA ARG A 229 26.72 19.11 6.67
C ARG A 229 25.60 18.36 5.98
N ILE A 230 25.44 17.08 6.30
CA ILE A 230 24.45 16.19 5.70
C ILE A 230 23.33 15.89 6.68
N ALA A 231 22.10 16.19 6.30
CA ALA A 231 20.90 15.81 7.06
C ALA A 231 20.27 14.52 6.55
N MET A 232 19.41 13.93 7.37
CA MET A 232 18.60 12.76 7.00
C MET A 232 17.11 13.06 7.14
N VAL A 233 16.35 12.64 6.14
CA VAL A 233 14.89 12.71 6.11
C VAL A 233 14.35 11.31 5.75
N THR A 234 13.37 10.81 6.49
CA THR A 234 12.76 9.52 6.15
C THR A 234 11.24 9.62 6.09
N THR A 235 10.66 8.94 5.10
CA THR A 235 9.21 8.72 5.01
C THR A 235 8.79 7.41 5.66
N GLY A 236 9.71 6.68 6.26
CA GLY A 236 9.48 5.36 6.86
C GLY A 236 8.79 5.36 8.23
N GLY A 237 8.28 6.51 8.70
CA GLY A 237 7.51 6.57 9.94
C GLY A 237 8.34 6.25 11.20
N LEU A 238 9.63 6.62 11.21
CA LEU A 238 10.50 6.41 12.37
C LEU A 238 10.01 7.23 13.57
N VAL A 239 9.86 6.59 14.71
CA VAL A 239 9.42 7.21 15.97
C VAL A 239 10.27 6.73 17.14
N ARG A 240 10.23 7.46 18.26
CA ARG A 240 10.70 6.94 19.55
C ARG A 240 9.85 5.76 19.98
N LYS A 241 10.44 4.85 20.73
CA LYS A 241 9.74 3.66 21.24
C LYS A 241 8.46 4.03 21.97
N GLY A 242 7.34 3.36 21.61
CA GLY A 242 6.01 3.66 22.13
C GLY A 242 5.32 4.87 21.49
N ASN A 243 5.91 5.48 20.43
CA ASN A 243 5.33 6.59 19.68
C ASN A 243 4.78 7.74 20.56
N PRO A 244 5.59 8.34 21.46
CA PRO A 244 5.12 9.37 22.40
C PRO A 244 4.60 10.63 21.69
N GLU A 245 5.10 10.94 20.50
CA GLU A 245 4.67 12.07 19.68
C GLU A 245 3.32 11.82 18.98
N ARG A 246 2.76 10.62 19.12
CA ARG A 246 1.51 10.19 18.47
C ARG A 246 1.52 10.44 16.97
N GLN A 247 2.63 10.08 16.31
CA GLN A 247 2.70 10.08 14.86
C GLN A 247 1.64 9.13 14.28
N SER A 248 0.95 9.56 13.22
CA SER A 248 0.06 8.66 12.47
C SER A 248 0.88 7.61 11.72
N ALA A 249 0.29 6.45 11.45
CA ALA A 249 0.93 5.40 10.63
C ALA A 249 0.83 5.69 9.12
N ALA A 250 -0.03 6.64 8.72
CA ALA A 250 -0.33 7.00 7.33
C ALA A 250 -0.83 8.45 7.26
N ASN A 251 -0.97 9.01 6.05
CA ASN A 251 -1.54 10.34 5.81
C ASN A 251 -0.85 11.43 6.64
N ALA A 252 0.44 11.63 6.43
CA ALA A 252 1.19 12.63 7.19
C ALA A 252 0.62 14.05 7.03
N MET A 253 0.26 14.66 8.15
CA MET A 253 -0.14 16.06 8.23
C MET A 253 0.97 16.96 8.81
N ARG A 254 2.03 16.34 9.34
CA ARG A 254 3.21 17.00 9.93
C ARG A 254 4.40 16.06 9.88
N TYR A 255 5.59 16.61 9.95
CA TYR A 255 6.81 15.86 10.21
C TYR A 255 7.24 16.01 11.67
N HIS A 256 8.06 15.09 12.14
CA HIS A 256 8.66 15.14 13.46
C HIS A 256 10.17 15.34 13.36
N ARG A 257 10.74 16.10 14.28
CA ARG A 257 12.18 16.30 14.41
C ARG A 257 12.66 15.56 15.65
N HIS A 258 13.75 14.84 15.52
CA HIS A 258 14.36 14.14 16.64
C HIS A 258 15.85 14.43 16.66
N SER A 259 16.37 14.73 17.85
CA SER A 259 17.80 14.94 18.03
C SER A 259 18.54 13.60 17.99
N VAL A 260 19.62 13.56 17.19
CA VAL A 260 20.58 12.45 17.10
C VAL A 260 22.01 12.94 17.42
N ALA A 261 22.16 14.10 18.07
CA ALA A 261 23.43 14.74 18.32
C ALA A 261 24.43 13.85 19.10
N SER A 262 23.91 13.03 20.04
CA SER A 262 24.72 12.15 20.89
C SER A 262 24.66 10.67 20.48
N LEU A 263 24.09 10.39 19.31
CA LEU A 263 23.89 9.02 18.86
C LEU A 263 24.87 8.65 17.75
N GLU A 264 25.51 7.51 17.92
CA GLU A 264 26.33 6.87 16.86
C GLU A 264 25.47 5.96 15.97
N SER A 265 24.37 5.43 16.48
CA SER A 265 23.46 4.51 15.80
C SER A 265 22.07 4.58 16.41
N LEU A 266 21.06 4.17 15.66
CA LEU A 266 19.71 4.00 16.16
C LEU A 266 19.55 2.60 16.77
N SER A 267 19.22 2.56 18.08
CA SER A 267 18.97 1.31 18.79
C SER A 267 17.50 0.88 18.65
N PRO A 268 17.20 -0.41 18.43
CA PRO A 268 15.83 -0.93 18.45
C PRO A 268 15.16 -0.87 19.84
N ALA A 269 15.93 -0.61 20.91
CA ALA A 269 15.39 -0.36 22.23
C ALA A 269 14.73 1.01 22.34
N ASP A 270 15.21 2.01 21.57
CA ASP A 270 14.79 3.40 21.66
C ASP A 270 13.96 3.87 20.46
N TRP A 271 14.01 3.14 19.34
CA TRP A 271 13.41 3.53 18.09
C TRP A 271 12.63 2.38 17.46
N GLU A 272 11.56 2.75 16.78
CA GLU A 272 10.75 1.80 16.01
C GLU A 272 10.12 2.47 14.79
N ALA A 273 9.62 1.66 13.87
CA ALA A 273 8.79 2.10 12.76
C ALA A 273 7.32 2.07 13.17
N PHE A 274 6.60 3.15 12.86
CA PHE A 274 5.15 3.26 12.96
C PHE A 274 4.60 3.67 11.59
N HIS A 275 4.36 2.67 10.71
CA HIS A 275 4.06 2.89 9.31
C HIS A 275 3.17 1.79 8.73
N ALA A 276 2.08 2.16 8.05
CA ALA A 276 1.08 1.21 7.56
C ALA A 276 1.42 0.57 6.19
N GLY A 277 2.51 0.97 5.54
CA GLY A 277 2.80 0.61 4.15
C GLY A 277 3.83 -0.50 3.94
N TYR A 278 4.65 -0.84 4.94
CA TYR A 278 5.71 -1.84 4.82
C TYR A 278 5.87 -2.71 6.07
N PHE A 279 6.81 -3.66 6.04
CA PHE A 279 7.03 -4.63 7.10
C PHE A 279 7.84 -4.02 8.27
N ASN A 280 7.17 -3.39 9.22
CA ASN A 280 7.77 -2.70 10.37
C ASN A 280 8.74 -3.59 11.17
N HIS A 281 8.48 -4.90 11.29
CA HIS A 281 9.33 -5.82 12.05
C HIS A 281 10.76 -5.91 11.51
N ILE A 282 11.00 -5.68 10.21
CA ILE A 282 12.34 -5.64 9.64
C ILE A 282 13.10 -4.44 10.20
N VAL A 283 12.47 -3.27 10.17
CA VAL A 283 13.04 -2.02 10.68
C VAL A 283 13.18 -2.05 12.20
N ASN A 284 12.20 -2.66 12.90
CA ASN A 284 12.25 -2.77 14.36
C ASN A 284 13.38 -3.66 14.88
N ARG A 285 14.00 -4.49 14.02
CA ARG A 285 15.26 -5.20 14.34
C ARG A 285 16.48 -4.30 14.17
N ASN A 286 16.45 -3.36 13.21
CA ASN A 286 17.52 -2.41 12.97
C ASN A 286 16.97 -1.11 12.33
N PRO A 287 16.66 -0.08 13.14
CA PRO A 287 16.13 1.19 12.63
C PRO A 287 17.04 1.92 11.64
N ASN A 288 18.35 1.58 11.60
CA ASN A 288 19.27 2.16 10.63
C ASN A 288 18.96 1.76 9.19
N TYR A 289 18.07 0.80 8.93
CA TYR A 289 17.62 0.46 7.58
C TYR A 289 16.78 1.57 6.93
N ILE A 290 16.00 2.32 7.72
CA ILE A 290 15.20 3.44 7.19
C ILE A 290 15.77 4.82 7.52
N LEU A 291 16.82 4.86 8.32
CA LEU A 291 17.59 6.08 8.59
C LEU A 291 19.04 5.69 8.93
N PRO A 292 19.96 5.69 7.97
CA PRO A 292 21.28 5.08 8.09
C PRO A 292 22.26 5.94 8.90
N LEU A 293 21.93 6.26 10.14
CA LEU A 293 22.74 7.10 11.02
C LEU A 293 24.14 6.52 11.24
N SER A 294 24.23 5.22 11.54
CA SER A 294 25.53 4.57 11.80
C SER A 294 26.48 4.69 10.61
N PHE A 295 25.97 4.52 9.39
CA PHE A 295 26.79 4.64 8.17
C PHE A 295 27.24 6.08 7.91
N LEU A 296 26.39 7.06 8.19
CA LEU A 296 26.81 8.47 8.05
C LEU A 296 27.80 8.87 9.13
N ARG A 297 27.71 8.33 10.35
CA ARG A 297 28.73 8.53 11.39
C ARG A 297 30.08 7.93 11.02
N GLU A 298 30.07 6.76 10.39
CA GLU A 298 31.27 6.15 9.85
C GLU A 298 31.92 7.04 8.78
N LEU A 299 31.14 7.54 7.81
CA LEU A 299 31.62 8.46 6.78
C LEU A 299 32.12 9.81 7.36
N GLU A 300 31.50 10.29 8.42
CA GLU A 300 31.95 11.48 9.16
C GLU A 300 33.30 11.21 9.85
N GLY A 301 33.44 10.05 10.52
CA GLY A 301 34.70 9.64 11.16
C GLY A 301 35.85 9.40 10.17
N GLU A 302 35.54 8.95 8.96
CA GLU A 302 36.51 8.81 7.86
C GLU A 302 36.86 10.14 7.17
N GLY A 303 36.17 11.23 7.52
CA GLY A 303 36.34 12.54 6.86
C GLY A 303 35.80 12.60 5.44
N ARG A 304 34.96 11.66 5.03
CA ARG A 304 34.33 11.62 3.70
C ARG A 304 33.13 12.58 3.59
N ILE A 305 32.50 12.88 4.71
CA ILE A 305 31.54 13.99 4.86
C ILE A 305 32.01 14.89 6.00
N GLY A 306 31.60 16.16 5.97
CA GLY A 306 32.03 17.13 7.00
C GLY A 306 31.40 16.82 8.35
N ARG A 307 30.09 16.73 8.41
CA ARG A 307 29.36 16.31 9.62
C ARG A 307 27.92 15.90 9.34
N VAL A 308 27.39 15.03 10.19
CA VAL A 308 25.97 14.69 10.22
C VAL A 308 25.22 15.80 10.96
N HIS A 309 24.09 16.25 10.40
CA HIS A 309 23.19 17.20 11.08
C HIS A 309 22.62 16.57 12.36
N THR A 310 22.48 17.41 13.39
CA THR A 310 22.09 16.95 14.73
C THR A 310 20.63 16.57 14.88
N GLU A 311 19.79 16.90 13.90
CA GLU A 311 18.37 16.53 13.86
C GLU A 311 18.06 15.71 12.63
N ILE A 312 17.11 14.79 12.77
CA ILE A 312 16.51 14.03 11.70
C ILE A 312 15.05 14.40 11.54
N TYR A 313 14.52 14.20 10.34
CA TYR A 313 13.15 14.52 9.99
C TYR A 313 12.42 13.22 9.61
N ALA A 314 11.32 12.93 10.30
CA ALA A 314 10.59 11.70 10.12
C ALA A 314 9.09 11.94 9.91
N LEU A 315 8.48 11.20 9.01
CA LEU A 315 7.05 11.20 8.74
C LEU A 315 6.66 9.86 8.07
N PRO A 316 5.38 9.42 8.12
CA PRO A 316 4.92 8.30 7.30
C PRO A 316 4.61 8.79 5.89
N GLY A 317 5.20 8.15 4.87
CA GLY A 317 4.96 8.49 3.45
C GLY A 317 3.64 7.94 2.91
N VAL A 318 3.23 6.77 3.41
CA VAL A 318 2.08 6.03 2.89
C VAL A 318 0.79 6.85 2.94
N SER A 319 0.05 6.82 1.82
CA SER A 319 -1.24 7.52 1.64
C SER A 319 -1.19 9.03 1.89
N THR A 320 0.00 9.64 1.91
CA THR A 320 0.14 11.10 2.06
C THR A 320 -0.09 11.75 0.70
N PRO A 321 -1.12 12.61 0.55
CA PRO A 321 -1.41 13.29 -0.71
C PRO A 321 -0.22 14.09 -1.22
N VAL A 322 0.00 14.10 -2.54
CA VAL A 322 1.13 14.82 -3.18
C VAL A 322 1.17 16.30 -2.78
N ALA A 323 0.01 16.96 -2.68
CA ALA A 323 -0.05 18.36 -2.24
C ALA A 323 0.50 18.54 -0.83
N ALA A 324 0.06 17.71 0.13
CA ALA A 324 0.56 17.73 1.51
C ALA A 324 2.07 17.39 1.57
N SER A 325 2.52 16.39 0.81
CA SER A 325 3.95 16.04 0.71
C SER A 325 4.80 17.21 0.22
N ARG A 326 4.30 18.00 -0.74
CA ARG A 326 4.99 19.21 -1.23
C ARG A 326 5.11 20.30 -0.16
N GLU A 327 4.06 20.51 0.62
CA GLU A 327 4.07 21.48 1.72
C GLU A 327 5.04 21.06 2.83
N LEU A 328 4.97 19.79 3.25
CA LEU A 328 5.89 19.22 4.22
C LEU A 328 7.35 19.27 3.73
N GLY A 329 7.58 18.91 2.48
CA GLY A 329 8.92 18.99 1.86
C GLY A 329 9.48 20.41 1.80
N ARG A 330 8.66 21.43 1.51
CA ARG A 330 9.08 22.84 1.55
C ARG A 330 9.44 23.28 2.97
N ALA A 331 8.63 22.89 3.96
CA ALA A 331 8.89 23.23 5.36
C ALA A 331 10.19 22.58 5.85
N ILE A 332 10.40 21.29 5.59
CA ILE A 332 11.66 20.59 5.92
C ILE A 332 12.85 21.27 5.22
N ALA A 333 12.73 21.57 3.93
CA ALA A 333 13.81 22.23 3.18
C ALA A 333 14.14 23.61 3.75
N GLN A 334 13.15 24.36 4.25
CA GLN A 334 13.38 25.65 4.89
C GLN A 334 14.10 25.50 6.23
N ASP A 335 13.70 24.52 7.05
CA ASP A 335 14.38 24.20 8.31
C ASP A 335 15.86 23.85 8.07
N LEU A 336 16.12 22.97 7.10
CA LEU A 336 17.47 22.53 6.73
C LEU A 336 18.34 23.70 6.24
N LYS A 337 17.79 24.59 5.41
CA LYS A 337 18.48 25.80 4.96
C LYS A 337 18.83 26.73 6.11
N ASN A 338 17.89 26.96 7.03
CA ASN A 338 18.11 27.79 8.21
C ASN A 338 19.19 27.21 9.14
N ALA A 339 19.32 25.85 9.15
CA ALA A 339 20.35 25.15 9.91
C ALA A 339 21.72 25.09 9.19
N GLY A 340 21.84 25.64 7.98
CA GLY A 340 23.07 25.60 7.19
C GLY A 340 23.45 24.19 6.76
N VAL A 341 22.48 23.40 6.35
CA VAL A 341 22.67 22.05 5.79
C VAL A 341 22.98 22.18 4.30
N ASP A 342 24.01 21.49 3.84
CA ASP A 342 24.48 21.50 2.45
C ASP A 342 23.83 20.44 1.59
N GLY A 343 23.45 19.32 2.21
CA GLY A 343 22.79 18.21 1.52
C GLY A 343 21.88 17.40 2.43
N ALA A 344 20.86 16.78 1.86
CA ALA A 344 19.94 15.89 2.58
C ALA A 344 19.84 14.52 1.93
N LEU A 345 20.01 13.47 2.72
CA LEU A 345 19.72 12.09 2.33
C LEU A 345 18.24 11.81 2.61
N LEU A 346 17.50 11.55 1.54
CA LEU A 346 16.08 11.19 1.59
C LEU A 346 15.95 9.67 1.52
N VAL A 347 15.40 9.07 2.57
CA VAL A 347 15.15 7.62 2.61
C VAL A 347 13.65 7.39 2.50
N ALA A 348 13.22 6.90 1.34
CA ALA A 348 11.82 6.58 1.05
C ALA A 348 11.54 5.09 1.34
N THR A 349 10.29 4.78 1.65
CA THR A 349 9.80 3.41 1.85
C THR A 349 8.64 3.13 0.91
#